data_970289da40e7f2bc896ddcf441946e69
#
_entry.id   970289da40e7f2bc896ddcf441946e69
#
_cell.length_a   1.000
_cell.length_b   1.000
_cell.length_c   1.000
_cell.angle_alpha   90.00
_cell.angle_beta   90.00
_cell.angle_gamma   90.00
#
_symmetry.space_group_name_H-M   'P 1'
#
loop_
_entity.id
_entity.type
_entity.pdbx_description
1 polymer ?
#
loop_
_entity_poly.entity_id
_entity_poly.type
_entity_poly.pdbx_seq_one_letter_code
_entity_poly.pdbx_strand_id
1 'polypeptide(L)'
;MPYHSFSVTKTTRYFTAGPALAEAKGVLIALHGYGQLPEFFMRRLQPLADAGWAIVVPEGLHRFYLEGAHGRVGASWMTKEAREDDIADYVRYLDALSAELGLTDRRPVLLGFSQGVATASRWVAMGQIAFSRLILWSGVFPPDYPWESGTESMKSMRVDVALGTEDAFFDDSLLKTTASVLDANAVPYTTHSFEGGHAIDTDLLQQLLD
;
A
#
# COMPACT_ATOMS: atom_id res chain seq x y z
N MET A 1 16.75 26.73 -14.76
CA MET A 1 16.52 27.46 -13.49
C MET A 1 16.86 26.50 -12.36
N PRO A 2 17.52 26.96 -11.27
CA PRO A 2 17.80 26.08 -10.14
C PRO A 2 16.48 25.67 -9.44
N TYR A 3 16.36 24.40 -9.06
CA TYR A 3 15.25 23.85 -8.28
C TYR A 3 15.68 23.78 -6.80
N HIS A 4 14.80 24.14 -5.90
CA HIS A 4 15.04 24.11 -4.46
C HIS A 4 13.83 23.53 -3.75
N SER A 5 14.05 22.56 -2.85
CA SER A 5 13.02 22.00 -1.98
C SER A 5 13.00 22.71 -0.63
N PHE A 6 11.82 22.81 -0.04
CA PHE A 6 11.61 23.33 1.32
C PHE A 6 10.52 22.53 2.02
N SER A 7 10.83 21.98 3.19
CA SER A 7 9.90 21.14 3.96
C SER A 7 8.89 21.99 4.74
N VAL A 8 7.63 21.60 4.68
CA VAL A 8 6.54 22.20 5.45
C VAL A 8 5.73 21.15 6.20
N THR A 9 5.08 21.52 7.30
CA THR A 9 4.14 20.64 7.99
C THR A 9 2.82 20.60 7.24
N LYS A 10 2.27 19.40 7.01
CA LYS A 10 0.98 19.18 6.37
C LYS A 10 0.10 18.27 7.23
N THR A 11 -1.16 18.68 7.43
CA THR A 11 -2.17 17.81 8.06
C THR A 11 -2.72 16.83 7.03
N THR A 12 -2.70 15.55 7.36
CA THR A 12 -3.29 14.47 6.58
C THR A 12 -4.33 13.72 7.40
N ARG A 13 -5.04 12.79 6.78
CA ARG A 13 -6.11 11.99 7.40
C ARG A 13 -5.77 10.52 7.30
N TYR A 14 -6.31 9.75 8.21
CA TYR A 14 -6.39 8.29 8.10
C TYR A 14 -7.75 7.83 8.63
N PHE A 15 -8.19 6.66 8.22
CA PHE A 15 -9.44 6.04 8.64
C PHE A 15 -9.13 4.71 9.31
N THR A 16 -9.92 4.37 10.32
CA THR A 16 -9.80 3.10 11.02
C THR A 16 -11.15 2.38 11.03
N ALA A 17 -11.11 1.06 11.05
CA ALA A 17 -12.28 0.20 11.23
C ALA A 17 -11.88 -1.07 12.00
N GLY A 18 -12.87 -1.75 12.57
CA GLY A 18 -12.66 -2.95 13.35
C GLY A 18 -12.46 -2.69 14.85
N PRO A 19 -12.04 -3.72 15.61
CA PRO A 19 -11.83 -3.61 17.04
C PRO A 19 -10.62 -2.73 17.38
N ALA A 20 -10.49 -2.38 18.66
CA ALA A 20 -9.29 -1.72 19.17
C ALA A 20 -8.05 -2.58 18.89
N LEU A 21 -6.90 -1.93 18.64
CA LEU A 21 -5.66 -2.62 18.28
C LEU A 21 -5.26 -3.74 19.25
N ALA A 22 -5.57 -3.57 20.55
CA ALA A 22 -5.25 -4.55 21.58
C ALA A 22 -6.13 -5.82 21.52
N GLU A 23 -7.32 -5.71 20.92
CA GLU A 23 -8.33 -6.77 20.85
C GLU A 23 -8.42 -7.44 19.47
N ALA A 24 -7.73 -6.85 18.50
CA ALA A 24 -7.77 -7.29 17.12
C ALA A 24 -7.00 -8.60 16.90
N LYS A 25 -7.49 -9.45 16.00
CA LYS A 25 -6.77 -10.65 15.52
C LYS A 25 -5.43 -10.29 14.88
N GLY A 26 -5.37 -9.15 14.23
CA GLY A 26 -4.20 -8.59 13.57
C GLY A 26 -4.48 -7.17 13.11
N VAL A 27 -3.46 -6.52 12.58
CA VAL A 27 -3.55 -5.16 12.04
C VAL A 27 -3.25 -5.19 10.55
N LEU A 28 -4.14 -4.60 9.75
CA LEU A 28 -3.96 -4.38 8.33
C LEU A 28 -3.79 -2.88 8.07
N ILE A 29 -2.64 -2.48 7.54
CA ILE A 29 -2.44 -1.14 6.96
C ILE A 29 -2.67 -1.27 5.46
N ALA A 30 -3.61 -0.51 4.91
CA ALA A 30 -3.99 -0.61 3.50
C ALA A 30 -3.82 0.73 2.76
N LEU A 31 -2.96 0.72 1.74
CA LEU A 31 -2.62 1.88 0.93
C LEU A 31 -3.44 1.86 -0.37
N HIS A 32 -4.27 2.88 -0.54
CA HIS A 32 -5.22 3.00 -1.64
C HIS A 32 -4.54 3.30 -2.99
N GLY A 33 -5.28 3.11 -4.09
CA GLY A 33 -4.86 3.45 -5.44
C GLY A 33 -4.98 4.93 -5.77
N TYR A 34 -4.41 5.33 -6.92
CA TYR A 34 -4.50 6.69 -7.45
C TYR A 34 -5.95 7.15 -7.60
N GLY A 35 -6.25 8.36 -7.17
CA GLY A 35 -7.57 8.96 -7.28
C GLY A 35 -8.61 8.42 -6.30
N GLN A 36 -8.25 7.50 -5.41
CA GLN A 36 -9.15 7.03 -4.36
C GLN A 36 -9.00 7.88 -3.09
N LEU A 37 -10.08 7.98 -2.33
CA LEU A 37 -10.03 8.47 -0.96
C LEU A 37 -10.12 7.29 0.03
N PRO A 38 -9.43 7.36 1.17
CA PRO A 38 -9.38 6.27 2.14
C PRO A 38 -10.76 5.85 2.66
N GLU A 39 -11.70 6.79 2.81
CA GLU A 39 -13.07 6.51 3.22
C GLU A 39 -13.78 5.52 2.27
N PHE A 40 -13.63 5.70 0.96
CA PHE A 40 -14.27 4.81 -0.01
C PHE A 40 -13.50 3.50 -0.17
N PHE A 41 -12.19 3.53 -0.05
CA PHE A 41 -11.36 2.33 -0.07
C PHE A 41 -11.65 1.45 1.15
N MET A 42 -11.81 2.04 2.34
CA MET A 42 -12.17 1.34 3.59
C MET A 42 -13.46 0.52 3.44
N ARG A 43 -14.45 0.98 2.67
CA ARG A 43 -15.71 0.24 2.47
C ARG A 43 -15.49 -1.16 1.89
N ARG A 44 -14.44 -1.33 1.06
CA ARG A 44 -14.06 -2.64 0.51
C ARG A 44 -13.42 -3.56 1.53
N LEU A 45 -12.89 -2.99 2.61
CA LEU A 45 -12.20 -3.71 3.68
C LEU A 45 -13.11 -3.96 4.89
N GLN A 46 -14.33 -3.41 4.90
CA GLN A 46 -15.26 -3.54 6.03
C GLN A 46 -15.49 -4.99 6.46
N PRO A 47 -15.68 -5.98 5.57
CA PRO A 47 -15.84 -7.37 5.98
C PRO A 47 -14.69 -7.93 6.81
N LEU A 48 -13.46 -7.46 6.57
CA LEU A 48 -12.30 -7.86 7.38
C LEU A 48 -12.35 -7.24 8.79
N ALA A 49 -12.82 -5.99 8.89
CA ALA A 49 -13.07 -5.35 10.18
C ALA A 49 -14.13 -6.11 10.98
N ASP A 50 -15.20 -6.53 10.34
CA ASP A 50 -16.28 -7.34 10.93
C ASP A 50 -15.77 -8.74 11.33
N ALA A 51 -14.77 -9.28 10.63
CA ALA A 51 -14.08 -10.51 10.97
C ALA A 51 -13.03 -10.38 12.10
N GLY A 52 -12.85 -9.19 12.67
CA GLY A 52 -12.00 -8.93 13.83
C GLY A 52 -10.60 -8.39 13.52
N TRP A 53 -10.35 -7.91 12.32
CA TRP A 53 -9.12 -7.20 11.98
C TRP A 53 -9.22 -5.72 12.30
N ALA A 54 -8.17 -5.14 12.89
CA ALA A 54 -8.03 -3.69 12.97
C ALA A 54 -7.42 -3.18 11.66
N ILE A 55 -8.14 -2.26 11.01
CA ILE A 55 -7.76 -1.75 9.70
C ILE A 55 -7.39 -0.28 9.81
N VAL A 56 -6.28 0.10 9.21
CA VAL A 56 -5.81 1.48 9.08
C VAL A 56 -5.65 1.81 7.61
N VAL A 57 -6.33 2.85 7.14
CA VAL A 57 -6.23 3.34 5.76
C VAL A 57 -5.75 4.79 5.79
N PRO A 58 -4.44 5.03 5.60
CA PRO A 58 -3.88 6.38 5.47
C PRO A 58 -4.30 7.02 4.14
N GLU A 59 -4.42 8.36 4.11
CA GLU A 59 -4.67 9.13 2.90
C GLU A 59 -3.35 9.52 2.22
N GLY A 60 -3.26 9.34 0.91
CA GLY A 60 -2.15 9.86 0.12
C GLY A 60 -2.04 11.39 0.24
N LEU A 61 -0.82 11.92 0.24
CA LEU A 61 -0.55 13.31 0.62
C LEU A 61 -1.10 14.35 -0.36
N HIS A 62 -1.44 13.96 -1.61
CA HIS A 62 -1.87 14.88 -2.67
C HIS A 62 -3.34 14.70 -3.00
N ARG A 63 -4.21 15.60 -2.52
CA ARG A 63 -5.62 15.66 -2.91
C ARG A 63 -5.80 16.51 -4.15
N PHE A 64 -6.64 16.04 -5.05
CA PHE A 64 -6.95 16.73 -6.29
C PHE A 64 -8.39 16.44 -6.75
N TYR A 65 -8.94 17.29 -7.57
CA TYR A 65 -10.21 17.02 -8.24
C TYR A 65 -10.02 16.04 -9.39
N LEU A 66 -10.84 14.99 -9.44
CA LEU A 66 -10.76 13.97 -10.49
C LEU A 66 -11.17 14.51 -11.87
N GLU A 67 -11.99 15.52 -11.89
CA GLU A 67 -12.60 16.11 -13.10
C GLU A 67 -12.32 17.62 -13.14
N GLY A 68 -11.09 18.01 -13.49
CA GLY A 68 -10.71 19.42 -13.62
C GLY A 68 -10.54 20.12 -12.27
N ALA A 69 -11.29 21.21 -12.01
CA ALA A 69 -11.13 22.05 -10.82
C ALA A 69 -12.30 21.95 -9.82
N HIS A 70 -13.20 21.00 -9.98
CA HIS A 70 -14.38 20.82 -9.13
C HIS A 70 -14.87 19.37 -9.16
N GLY A 71 -15.90 19.03 -8.38
CA GLY A 71 -16.51 17.70 -8.35
C GLY A 71 -15.84 16.76 -7.36
N ARG A 72 -15.73 15.48 -7.72
CA ARG A 72 -15.17 14.45 -6.86
C ARG A 72 -13.68 14.68 -6.61
N VAL A 73 -13.27 14.44 -5.39
CA VAL A 73 -11.87 14.52 -4.96
C VAL A 73 -11.29 13.12 -4.83
N GLY A 74 -10.07 12.96 -5.28
CA GLY A 74 -9.23 11.79 -5.05
C GLY A 74 -7.92 12.18 -4.35
N ALA A 75 -7.15 11.18 -3.97
CA ALA A 75 -5.81 11.37 -3.43
C ALA A 75 -4.77 10.56 -4.22
N SER A 76 -3.52 10.98 -4.14
CA SER A 76 -2.36 10.33 -4.75
C SER A 76 -1.21 10.31 -3.76
N TRP A 77 -0.36 9.30 -3.86
CA TRP A 77 0.86 9.17 -3.06
C TRP A 77 1.99 10.01 -3.64
N MET A 78 2.10 10.04 -4.96
CA MET A 78 3.15 10.76 -5.68
C MET A 78 2.76 10.98 -7.14
N THR A 79 3.51 11.86 -7.79
CA THR A 79 3.52 11.98 -9.26
C THR A 79 4.95 11.76 -9.79
N LYS A 80 5.16 11.97 -11.08
CA LYS A 80 6.51 11.96 -11.66
C LYS A 80 7.31 13.24 -11.35
N GLU A 81 6.61 14.32 -11.00
CA GLU A 81 7.21 15.61 -10.67
C GLU A 81 7.67 15.61 -9.21
N ALA A 82 8.88 16.08 -8.93
CA ALA A 82 9.49 16.09 -7.60
C ALA A 82 9.37 14.73 -6.87
N ARG A 83 9.46 13.67 -7.61
CA ARG A 83 9.11 12.30 -7.22
C ARG A 83 9.88 11.81 -5.98
N GLU A 84 11.16 12.14 -5.86
CA GLU A 84 12.00 11.72 -4.73
C GLU A 84 11.59 12.44 -3.43
N ASP A 85 11.18 13.70 -3.53
CA ASP A 85 10.61 14.44 -2.39
C ASP A 85 9.30 13.79 -1.92
N ASP A 86 8.39 13.47 -2.86
CA ASP A 86 7.13 12.79 -2.56
C ASP A 86 7.37 11.42 -1.86
N ILE A 87 8.36 10.64 -2.35
CA ILE A 87 8.71 9.35 -1.76
C ILE A 87 9.22 9.52 -0.32
N ALA A 88 10.14 10.45 -0.10
CA ALA A 88 10.65 10.73 1.23
C ALA A 88 9.54 11.22 2.18
N ASP A 89 8.62 12.03 1.67
CA ASP A 89 7.52 12.61 2.45
C ASP A 89 6.51 11.54 2.87
N TYR A 90 6.06 10.66 1.96
CA TYR A 90 5.11 9.63 2.37
C TYR A 90 5.73 8.55 3.24
N VAL A 91 7.02 8.21 3.10
CA VAL A 91 7.70 7.27 3.99
C VAL A 91 7.75 7.84 5.41
N ARG A 92 8.21 9.10 5.57
CA ARG A 92 8.23 9.78 6.88
C ARG A 92 6.84 9.86 7.50
N TYR A 93 5.83 10.18 6.70
CA TYR A 93 4.45 10.26 7.14
C TYR A 93 3.94 8.91 7.66
N LEU A 94 4.14 7.84 6.90
CA LEU A 94 3.66 6.51 7.26
C LEU A 94 4.39 5.95 8.50
N ASP A 95 5.68 6.22 8.65
CA ASP A 95 6.44 5.88 9.86
C ASP A 95 5.91 6.66 11.08
N ALA A 96 5.72 7.97 10.95
CA ALA A 96 5.18 8.80 12.04
C ALA A 96 3.77 8.36 12.46
N LEU A 97 2.89 8.05 11.49
CA LEU A 97 1.55 7.53 11.77
C LEU A 97 1.62 6.16 12.49
N SER A 98 2.52 5.28 12.05
CA SER A 98 2.67 3.97 12.68
C SER A 98 3.19 4.07 14.12
N ALA A 99 4.10 4.98 14.38
CA ALA A 99 4.58 5.26 15.74
C ALA A 99 3.47 5.83 16.62
N GLU A 100 2.69 6.80 16.12
CA GLU A 100 1.53 7.39 16.84
C GLU A 100 0.48 6.33 17.20
N LEU A 101 0.25 5.37 16.32
CA LEU A 101 -0.69 4.27 16.53
C LEU A 101 -0.10 3.09 17.35
N GLY A 102 1.16 3.16 17.75
CA GLY A 102 1.83 2.07 18.51
C GLY A 102 1.98 0.78 17.71
N LEU A 103 2.22 0.89 16.40
CA LEU A 103 2.34 -0.27 15.49
C LEU A 103 3.77 -0.76 15.30
N THR A 104 4.77 -0.06 15.81
CA THR A 104 6.20 -0.33 15.56
C THR A 104 6.60 -1.77 15.90
N ASP A 105 6.09 -2.31 17.01
CA ASP A 105 6.42 -3.65 17.48
C ASP A 105 5.38 -4.73 17.10
N ARG A 106 4.34 -4.36 16.35
CA ARG A 106 3.22 -5.26 16.05
C ARG A 106 3.37 -6.07 14.76
N ARG A 107 4.31 -5.71 13.90
CA ARG A 107 4.50 -6.32 12.57
C ARG A 107 3.19 -6.46 11.80
N PRO A 108 2.48 -5.36 11.48
CA PRO A 108 1.20 -5.43 10.78
C PRO A 108 1.33 -6.06 9.40
N VAL A 109 0.20 -6.47 8.82
CA VAL A 109 0.12 -6.78 7.38
C VAL A 109 0.02 -5.47 6.62
N LEU A 110 0.77 -5.34 5.52
CA LEU A 110 0.74 -4.21 4.61
C LEU A 110 0.11 -4.61 3.28
N LEU A 111 -0.95 -3.93 2.89
CA LEU A 111 -1.61 -4.05 1.60
C LEU A 111 -1.35 -2.79 0.77
N GLY A 112 -0.80 -2.95 -0.42
CA GLY A 112 -0.76 -1.90 -1.44
C GLY A 112 -1.71 -2.24 -2.59
N PHE A 113 -2.64 -1.35 -2.91
CA PHE A 113 -3.54 -1.49 -4.04
C PHE A 113 -3.17 -0.51 -5.15
N SER A 114 -2.98 -0.99 -6.38
CA SER A 114 -2.70 -0.16 -7.56
C SER A 114 -1.47 0.74 -7.34
N GLN A 115 -1.58 2.07 -7.34
CA GLN A 115 -0.48 2.99 -6.97
C GLN A 115 0.08 2.68 -5.57
N GLY A 116 -0.75 2.23 -4.65
CA GLY A 116 -0.35 1.84 -3.30
C GLY A 116 0.67 0.69 -3.27
N VAL A 117 0.78 -0.13 -4.32
CA VAL A 117 1.79 -1.19 -4.46
C VAL A 117 3.20 -0.59 -4.41
N ALA A 118 3.47 0.40 -5.25
CA ALA A 118 4.78 1.05 -5.29
C ALA A 118 5.09 1.79 -3.97
N THR A 119 4.09 2.40 -3.37
CA THR A 119 4.21 3.08 -2.06
C THR A 119 4.53 2.08 -0.95
N ALA A 120 3.77 0.98 -0.86
CA ALA A 120 3.99 -0.08 0.12
C ALA A 120 5.39 -0.71 -0.02
N SER A 121 5.80 -1.04 -1.25
CA SER A 121 7.11 -1.63 -1.51
C SER A 121 8.25 -0.71 -1.05
N ARG A 122 8.20 0.58 -1.40
CA ARG A 122 9.23 1.54 -0.98
C ARG A 122 9.22 1.75 0.53
N TRP A 123 8.05 1.76 1.15
CA TRP A 123 7.96 1.89 2.61
C TRP A 123 8.58 0.69 3.33
N VAL A 124 8.43 -0.53 2.82
CA VAL A 124 9.13 -1.72 3.32
C VAL A 124 10.66 -1.55 3.27
N ALA A 125 11.18 -0.94 2.21
CA ALA A 125 12.63 -0.77 2.02
C ALA A 125 13.24 0.40 2.78
N MET A 126 12.48 1.49 2.95
CA MET A 126 12.98 2.79 3.41
C MET A 126 12.43 3.19 4.77
N GLY A 127 11.33 2.56 5.22
CA GLY A 127 10.67 2.85 6.49
C GLY A 127 11.33 2.16 7.69
N GLN A 128 10.83 2.48 8.87
CA GLN A 128 11.37 1.99 10.14
C GLN A 128 10.52 0.86 10.76
N ILE A 129 9.33 0.59 10.19
CA ILE A 129 8.43 -0.44 10.71
C ILE A 129 8.66 -1.78 10.02
N ALA A 130 8.65 -2.87 10.79
CA ALA A 130 8.69 -4.23 10.24
C ALA A 130 7.27 -4.76 10.00
N PHE A 131 7.08 -5.46 8.89
CA PHE A 131 5.82 -6.08 8.52
C PHE A 131 5.90 -7.60 8.62
N SER A 132 4.76 -8.25 8.87
CA SER A 132 4.65 -9.71 8.83
C SER A 132 4.35 -10.23 7.42
N ARG A 133 3.68 -9.41 6.61
CA ARG A 133 3.24 -9.74 5.25
C ARG A 133 3.11 -8.49 4.40
N LEU A 134 3.49 -8.60 3.13
CA LEU A 134 3.25 -7.59 2.10
C LEU A 134 2.33 -8.18 1.03
N ILE A 135 1.22 -7.51 0.76
CA ILE A 135 0.26 -7.90 -0.29
C ILE A 135 0.29 -6.82 -1.38
N LEU A 136 0.75 -7.22 -2.56
CA LEU A 136 0.86 -6.39 -3.76
C LEU A 136 -0.36 -6.68 -4.64
N TRP A 137 -1.35 -5.79 -4.63
CA TRP A 137 -2.65 -6.01 -5.26
C TRP A 137 -2.87 -5.12 -6.48
N SER A 138 -2.98 -5.72 -7.67
CA SER A 138 -3.30 -5.03 -8.93
C SER A 138 -2.48 -3.74 -9.13
N GLY A 139 -1.15 -3.84 -9.04
CA GLY A 139 -0.29 -2.67 -9.18
C GLY A 139 1.16 -3.01 -9.52
N VAL A 140 1.87 -2.04 -10.06
CA VAL A 140 3.24 -2.19 -10.55
C VAL A 140 4.22 -2.16 -9.38
N PHE A 141 5.06 -3.20 -9.28
CA PHE A 141 6.21 -3.17 -8.41
C PHE A 141 7.19 -2.08 -8.87
N PRO A 142 7.70 -1.22 -7.98
CA PRO A 142 8.48 -0.06 -8.38
C PRO A 142 9.84 -0.47 -9.00
N PRO A 143 10.17 0.00 -10.20
CA PRO A 143 11.42 -0.35 -10.87
C PRO A 143 12.67 0.20 -10.16
N ASP A 144 12.49 1.21 -9.33
CA ASP A 144 13.49 1.87 -8.52
C ASP A 144 13.51 1.40 -7.06
N TYR A 145 13.00 0.19 -6.80
CA TYR A 145 13.08 -0.38 -5.45
C TYR A 145 14.54 -0.46 -4.98
N PRO A 146 14.88 0.07 -3.80
CA PRO A 146 16.26 0.13 -3.34
C PRO A 146 16.70 -1.24 -2.78
N TRP A 147 17.06 -2.16 -3.66
CA TRP A 147 17.41 -3.54 -3.30
C TRP A 147 18.59 -3.64 -2.33
N GLU A 148 19.54 -2.71 -2.37
CA GLU A 148 20.69 -2.72 -1.45
C GLU A 148 20.25 -2.63 0.02
N SER A 149 19.23 -1.81 0.32
CA SER A 149 18.72 -1.62 1.68
C SER A 149 17.45 -2.43 1.97
N GLY A 150 16.63 -2.73 0.96
CA GLY A 150 15.31 -3.31 1.12
C GLY A 150 15.23 -4.84 1.03
N THR A 151 16.29 -5.51 0.53
CA THR A 151 16.26 -6.96 0.28
C THR A 151 15.96 -7.78 1.54
N GLU A 152 16.65 -7.51 2.63
CA GLU A 152 16.45 -8.27 3.89
C GLU A 152 15.06 -8.02 4.49
N SER A 153 14.57 -6.78 4.43
CA SER A 153 13.21 -6.46 4.86
C SER A 153 12.17 -7.23 4.05
N MET A 154 12.33 -7.28 2.72
CA MET A 154 11.43 -8.01 1.82
C MET A 154 11.47 -9.52 2.08
N LYS A 155 12.65 -10.11 2.32
CA LYS A 155 12.82 -11.54 2.63
C LYS A 155 12.32 -11.94 4.02
N SER A 156 12.19 -10.99 4.95
CA SER A 156 11.79 -11.25 6.33
C SER A 156 10.29 -11.42 6.53
N MET A 157 9.48 -11.27 5.46
CA MET A 157 8.02 -11.34 5.48
C MET A 157 7.47 -12.24 4.38
N ARG A 158 6.19 -12.58 4.45
CA ARG A 158 5.47 -13.20 3.33
C ARG A 158 5.16 -12.12 2.29
N VAL A 159 5.36 -12.46 1.02
CA VAL A 159 5.00 -11.57 -0.10
C VAL A 159 3.96 -12.28 -0.96
N ASP A 160 2.82 -11.64 -1.15
CA ASP A 160 1.74 -12.11 -2.01
C ASP A 160 1.50 -11.10 -3.12
N VAL A 161 1.29 -11.58 -4.34
CA VAL A 161 0.99 -10.76 -5.52
C VAL A 161 -0.36 -11.18 -6.06
N ALA A 162 -1.34 -10.29 -6.08
CA ALA A 162 -2.70 -10.59 -6.51
C ALA A 162 -3.14 -9.75 -7.72
N LEU A 163 -3.85 -10.38 -8.67
CA LEU A 163 -4.38 -9.72 -9.87
C LEU A 163 -5.73 -10.33 -10.27
N GLY A 164 -6.68 -9.48 -10.61
CA GLY A 164 -7.96 -9.88 -11.21
C GLY A 164 -7.78 -10.32 -12.66
N THR A 165 -8.46 -11.41 -13.06
CA THR A 165 -8.38 -11.95 -14.43
C THR A 165 -9.02 -11.04 -15.49
N GLU A 166 -9.85 -10.09 -15.05
CA GLU A 166 -10.54 -9.09 -15.87
C GLU A 166 -10.07 -7.65 -15.56
N ASP A 167 -8.86 -7.50 -15.00
CA ASP A 167 -8.32 -6.17 -14.69
C ASP A 167 -8.12 -5.36 -15.98
N ALA A 168 -8.78 -4.20 -16.06
CA ALA A 168 -8.76 -3.36 -17.26
C ALA A 168 -7.45 -2.57 -17.45
N PHE A 169 -6.61 -2.50 -16.43
CA PHE A 169 -5.35 -1.75 -16.44
C PHE A 169 -4.13 -2.65 -16.57
N PHE A 170 -4.23 -3.90 -16.10
CA PHE A 170 -3.13 -4.84 -16.04
C PHE A 170 -3.57 -6.23 -16.51
N ASP A 171 -2.68 -6.92 -17.18
CA ASP A 171 -2.82 -8.30 -17.60
C ASP A 171 -1.80 -9.22 -16.90
N ASP A 172 -1.78 -10.47 -17.26
CA ASP A 172 -0.85 -11.47 -16.70
C ASP A 172 0.63 -11.08 -16.81
N SER A 173 0.99 -10.13 -17.68
CA SER A 173 2.37 -9.65 -17.79
C SER A 173 2.82 -8.93 -16.52
N LEU A 174 1.88 -8.32 -15.77
CA LEU A 174 2.17 -7.70 -14.48
C LEU A 174 2.68 -8.74 -13.47
N LEU A 175 1.98 -9.87 -13.35
CA LEU A 175 2.40 -10.97 -12.46
C LEU A 175 3.77 -11.50 -12.86
N LYS A 176 4.00 -11.73 -14.16
CA LYS A 176 5.27 -12.24 -14.69
C LYS A 176 6.43 -11.26 -14.44
N THR A 177 6.18 -9.97 -14.65
CA THR A 177 7.20 -8.93 -14.43
C THR A 177 7.53 -8.82 -12.95
N THR A 178 6.54 -8.77 -12.07
CA THR A 178 6.76 -8.72 -10.62
C THR A 178 7.48 -9.99 -10.13
N ALA A 179 7.04 -11.17 -10.58
CA ALA A 179 7.69 -12.44 -10.29
C ALA A 179 9.16 -12.44 -10.70
N SER A 180 9.46 -12.04 -11.94
CA SER A 180 10.84 -11.97 -12.44
C SER A 180 11.75 -11.08 -11.60
N VAL A 181 11.23 -9.96 -11.10
CA VAL A 181 12.00 -9.04 -10.23
C VAL A 181 12.24 -9.67 -8.86
N LEU A 182 11.23 -10.31 -8.27
CA LEU A 182 11.34 -10.97 -6.97
C LEU A 182 12.28 -12.18 -7.04
N ASP A 183 12.20 -13.00 -8.09
CA ASP A 183 13.07 -14.14 -8.36
C ASP A 183 14.53 -13.71 -8.49
N ALA A 184 14.80 -12.64 -9.27
CA ALA A 184 16.13 -12.11 -9.47
C ALA A 184 16.81 -11.66 -8.16
N ASN A 185 16.03 -11.34 -7.13
CA ASN A 185 16.49 -10.93 -5.81
C ASN A 185 16.31 -12.00 -4.73
N ALA A 186 15.94 -13.23 -5.13
CA ALA A 186 15.70 -14.37 -4.25
C ALA A 186 14.71 -14.05 -3.10
N VAL A 187 13.64 -13.31 -3.40
CA VAL A 187 12.53 -13.02 -2.49
C VAL A 187 11.47 -14.08 -2.66
N PRO A 188 11.08 -14.84 -1.62
CA PRO A 188 9.97 -15.79 -1.71
C PRO A 188 8.63 -15.05 -1.85
N TYR A 189 7.80 -15.49 -2.78
CA TYR A 189 6.46 -14.92 -2.99
C TYR A 189 5.45 -15.99 -3.42
N THR A 190 4.16 -15.61 -3.35
CA THR A 190 3.05 -16.40 -3.91
C THR A 190 2.21 -15.50 -4.81
N THR A 191 1.84 -16.00 -5.97
CA THR A 191 0.91 -15.31 -6.89
C THR A 191 -0.51 -15.83 -6.72
N HIS A 192 -1.47 -14.93 -6.83
CA HIS A 192 -2.90 -15.20 -6.72
C HIS A 192 -3.65 -14.53 -7.88
N SER A 193 -4.58 -15.26 -8.47
CA SER A 193 -5.53 -14.70 -9.42
C SER A 193 -6.95 -14.89 -8.90
N PHE A 194 -7.83 -13.93 -9.15
CA PHE A 194 -9.23 -14.00 -8.78
C PHE A 194 -10.10 -13.56 -9.98
N GLU A 195 -11.30 -14.05 -10.05
CA GLU A 195 -12.27 -13.65 -11.06
C GLU A 195 -12.80 -12.25 -10.72
N GLY A 196 -12.39 -11.25 -11.50
CA GLY A 196 -12.77 -9.84 -11.27
C GLY A 196 -11.84 -8.85 -11.93
N GLY A 197 -12.24 -7.57 -11.87
CA GLY A 197 -11.52 -6.44 -12.46
C GLY A 197 -10.54 -5.78 -11.51
N HIS A 198 -10.26 -4.48 -11.74
CA HIS A 198 -9.35 -3.65 -10.92
C HIS A 198 -9.99 -3.27 -9.58
N ALA A 199 -10.10 -4.24 -8.69
CA ALA A 199 -10.74 -4.09 -7.39
C ALA A 199 -10.12 -5.04 -6.36
N ILE A 200 -10.41 -4.82 -5.07
CA ILE A 200 -10.13 -5.80 -4.03
C ILE A 200 -11.21 -6.88 -4.07
N ASP A 201 -10.80 -8.13 -4.22
CA ASP A 201 -11.63 -9.30 -3.90
C ASP A 201 -11.50 -9.59 -2.40
N THR A 202 -12.59 -9.40 -1.69
CA THR A 202 -12.58 -9.48 -0.23
C THR A 202 -12.42 -10.91 0.27
N ASP A 203 -12.95 -11.89 -0.46
CA ASP A 203 -12.88 -13.30 -0.07
C ASP A 203 -11.45 -13.82 -0.20
N LEU A 204 -10.76 -13.51 -1.31
CA LEU A 204 -9.34 -13.83 -1.46
C LEU A 204 -8.51 -13.09 -0.39
N LEU A 205 -8.77 -11.80 -0.16
CA LEU A 205 -8.01 -11.03 0.84
C LEU A 205 -8.19 -11.62 2.24
N GLN A 206 -9.41 -12.05 2.61
CA GLN A 206 -9.65 -12.72 3.88
C GLN A 206 -8.88 -14.05 3.99
N GLN A 207 -8.88 -14.88 2.95
CA GLN A 207 -8.09 -16.12 2.90
C GLN A 207 -6.58 -15.87 3.07
N LEU A 208 -6.08 -14.75 2.53
CA LEU A 208 -4.68 -14.39 2.71
C LEU A 208 -4.37 -13.95 4.15
N LEU A 209 -5.34 -13.44 4.89
CA LEU A 209 -5.15 -12.95 6.25
C LEU A 209 -5.35 -14.05 7.33
N ASP A 210 -6.08 -15.09 7.02
CA ASP A 210 -6.25 -16.27 7.89
C ASP A 210 -5.02 -17.19 7.83
#